data_5335c84a24efa0b937a380a7c2eee15c
#
_entry.id   5335c84a24efa0b937a380a7c2eee15c
#
_cell.length_a   1.000
_cell.length_b   1.000
_cell.length_c   1.000
_cell.angle_alpha   90.00
_cell.angle_beta   90.00
_cell.angle_gamma   90.00
#
_symmetry.space_group_name_H-M   'P 1'
#
loop_
_entity.id
_entity.type
_entity.pdbx_description
1 polymer ?
#
loop_
_entity_poly.entity_id
_entity_poly.type
_entity_poly.pdbx_seq_one_letter_code
_entity_poly.pdbx_strand_id
1 'polypeptide(L)'
;MAAAEPYINQSGGVLFLFILANNLIATILILVLGAAFGIIPFFGVLSNGLVFGVLWRHAAEIVGYGDAAFEVFLHGVFEVPALLLAASYGLWIGMTAIRRARGSKVLPIEGQMKHALRKYVEIVLPLLVLAAAIETVLVIKAVS
;
A
#
# COMPACT_ATOMS: atom_id res chain seq x y z
N MET A 1 7.07 -14.10 3.31
CA MET A 1 6.51 -15.14 4.19
C MET A 1 7.41 -15.42 5.41
N ALA A 2 8.73 -15.57 5.31
CA ALA A 2 9.61 -15.82 6.47
C ALA A 2 9.48 -14.81 7.63
N ALA A 3 9.15 -13.55 7.36
CA ALA A 3 8.96 -12.53 8.41
C ALA A 3 7.63 -12.67 9.19
N ALA A 4 6.65 -13.40 8.67
CA ALA A 4 5.35 -13.58 9.30
C ALA A 4 5.23 -14.89 10.11
N GLU A 5 6.13 -15.86 9.91
CA GLU A 5 6.10 -17.16 10.61
C GLU A 5 6.00 -17.08 12.14
N PRO A 6 6.73 -16.17 12.83
CA PRO A 6 6.60 -16.07 14.29
C PRO A 6 5.23 -15.54 14.75
N TYR A 7 4.45 -14.92 13.86
CA TYR A 7 3.16 -14.29 14.19
C TYR A 7 1.96 -15.18 13.85
N ILE A 8 2.13 -16.20 13.02
CA ILE A 8 1.07 -17.14 12.61
C ILE A 8 0.56 -17.96 13.79
N ASN A 9 1.43 -18.28 14.74
CA ASN A 9 1.08 -18.99 15.99
C ASN A 9 0.53 -18.09 17.09
N GLN A 10 0.45 -16.76 16.85
CA GLN A 10 -0.15 -15.81 17.76
C GLN A 10 -1.63 -15.56 17.37
N SER A 11 -2.39 -14.91 18.26
CA SER A 11 -3.79 -14.58 17.97
C SER A 11 -3.92 -13.83 16.65
N GLY A 12 -4.98 -14.11 15.85
CA GLY A 12 -5.22 -13.43 14.57
C GLY A 12 -5.19 -11.90 14.65
N GLY A 13 -5.42 -11.33 15.85
CA GLY A 13 -5.29 -9.90 16.10
C GLY A 13 -3.86 -9.38 15.95
N VAL A 14 -2.84 -10.14 16.37
CA VAL A 14 -1.44 -9.73 16.21
C VAL A 14 -1.03 -9.74 14.75
N LEU A 15 -1.44 -10.75 13.99
CA LEU A 15 -1.20 -10.84 12.55
C LEU A 15 -1.88 -9.67 11.81
N PHE A 16 -3.13 -9.36 12.13
CA PHE A 16 -3.85 -8.21 11.59
C PHE A 16 -3.10 -6.90 11.83
N LEU A 17 -2.68 -6.66 13.06
CA LEU A 17 -1.95 -5.44 13.40
C LEU A 17 -0.60 -5.35 12.69
N PHE A 18 0.10 -6.46 12.52
CA PHE A 18 1.37 -6.50 11.79
C PHE A 18 1.18 -6.15 10.32
N ILE A 19 0.19 -6.76 9.65
CA ILE A 19 -0.13 -6.49 8.24
C ILE A 19 -0.55 -5.03 8.06
N LEU A 20 -1.46 -4.55 8.91
CA LEU A 20 -1.94 -3.18 8.86
C LEU A 20 -0.80 -2.18 9.07
N ALA A 21 0.07 -2.40 10.06
CA ALA A 21 1.20 -1.52 10.34
C ALA A 21 2.18 -1.47 9.16
N ASN A 22 2.48 -2.61 8.54
CA ASN A 22 3.35 -2.68 7.37
C ASN A 22 2.79 -1.84 6.20
N ASN A 23 1.51 -2.01 5.88
CA ASN A 23 0.85 -1.30 4.79
C ASN A 23 0.68 0.21 5.08
N LEU A 24 0.42 0.58 6.35
CA LEU A 24 0.39 1.97 6.79
C LEU A 24 1.74 2.64 6.62
N ILE A 25 2.82 2.01 7.10
CA ILE A 25 4.18 2.55 6.99
C ILE A 25 4.55 2.74 5.52
N ALA A 26 4.31 1.73 4.67
CA ALA A 26 4.62 1.81 3.25
C ALA A 26 3.88 2.96 2.56
N THR A 27 2.57 3.07 2.76
CA THR A 27 1.75 4.11 2.10
C THR A 27 1.99 5.51 2.66
N ILE A 28 2.26 5.67 3.95
CA ILE A 28 2.65 6.95 4.55
C ILE A 28 4.02 7.40 4.02
N LEU A 29 4.98 6.49 3.93
CA LEU A 29 6.29 6.81 3.36
C LEU A 29 6.16 7.24 1.90
N ILE A 30 5.36 6.55 1.10
CA ILE A 30 5.09 6.92 -0.30
C ILE A 30 4.45 8.30 -0.40
N LEU A 31 3.46 8.60 0.46
CA LEU A 31 2.81 9.91 0.49
C LEU A 31 3.79 11.03 0.88
N VAL A 32 4.50 10.86 1.99
CA VAL A 32 5.38 11.90 2.56
C VAL A 32 6.63 12.11 1.72
N LEU A 33 7.28 11.02 1.31
CA LEU A 33 8.47 11.08 0.48
C LEU A 33 8.15 11.44 -0.98
N GLY A 34 6.89 11.29 -1.39
CA GLY A 34 6.40 11.81 -2.67
C GLY A 34 6.53 13.33 -2.79
N ALA A 35 6.43 14.04 -1.66
CA ALA A 35 6.73 15.47 -1.58
C ALA A 35 8.20 15.79 -1.92
N ALA A 36 9.12 14.83 -1.77
CA ALA A 36 10.51 14.93 -2.20
C ALA A 36 10.66 14.41 -3.64
N PHE A 37 10.22 15.23 -4.61
CA PHE A 37 10.46 15.09 -6.06
C PHE A 37 9.66 14.03 -6.84
N GLY A 38 8.67 13.36 -6.25
CA GLY A 38 7.78 12.45 -6.98
C GLY A 38 8.40 11.13 -7.48
N ILE A 39 9.69 10.92 -7.33
CA ILE A 39 10.41 9.72 -7.78
C ILE A 39 10.09 8.53 -6.89
N ILE A 40 9.99 8.74 -5.58
CA ILE A 40 9.76 7.69 -4.58
C ILE A 40 8.42 6.99 -4.75
N PRO A 41 7.28 7.68 -4.98
CA PRO A 41 6.01 7.03 -5.27
C PRO A 41 6.08 6.11 -6.50
N PHE A 42 6.79 6.50 -7.54
CA PHE A 42 6.96 5.66 -8.73
C PHE A 42 7.65 4.34 -8.39
N PHE A 43 8.79 4.39 -7.71
CA PHE A 43 9.50 3.17 -7.29
C PHE A 43 8.73 2.37 -6.25
N GLY A 44 7.99 3.02 -5.35
CA GLY A 44 7.13 2.36 -4.38
C GLY A 44 6.03 1.54 -5.05
N VAL A 45 5.32 2.08 -6.02
CA VAL A 45 4.30 1.37 -6.79
C VAL A 45 4.94 0.25 -7.64
N LEU A 46 6.08 0.53 -8.29
CA LEU A 46 6.79 -0.45 -9.10
C LEU A 46 7.26 -1.64 -8.26
N SER A 47 7.88 -1.41 -7.11
CA SER A 47 8.35 -2.48 -6.22
C SER A 47 7.19 -3.33 -5.68
N ASN A 48 6.07 -2.71 -5.29
CA ASN A 48 4.87 -3.45 -4.91
C ASN A 48 4.34 -4.32 -6.07
N GLY A 49 4.25 -3.76 -7.29
CA GLY A 49 3.83 -4.52 -8.47
C GLY A 49 4.75 -5.72 -8.77
N LEU A 50 6.06 -5.56 -8.60
CA LEU A 50 7.02 -6.66 -8.74
C LEU A 50 6.81 -7.75 -7.66
N VAL A 51 6.61 -7.35 -6.41
CA VAL A 51 6.31 -8.30 -5.32
C VAL A 51 5.03 -9.06 -5.61
N PHE A 52 3.94 -8.38 -6.03
CA PHE A 52 2.71 -9.04 -6.44
C PHE A 52 2.93 -10.03 -7.58
N GLY A 53 3.71 -9.66 -8.61
CA GLY A 53 4.03 -10.55 -9.72
C GLY A 53 4.78 -11.80 -9.30
N VAL A 54 5.76 -11.68 -8.40
CA VAL A 54 6.53 -12.81 -7.86
C VAL A 54 5.63 -13.71 -7.00
N LEU A 55 4.81 -13.13 -6.13
CA LEU A 55 3.87 -13.87 -5.28
C LEU A 55 2.85 -14.64 -6.11
N TRP A 56 2.28 -14.00 -7.13
CA TRP A 56 1.34 -14.66 -8.05
C TRP A 56 1.99 -15.83 -8.76
N ARG A 57 3.19 -15.64 -9.32
CA ARG A 57 3.92 -16.73 -9.98
C ARG A 57 4.18 -17.90 -9.04
N HIS A 58 4.66 -17.62 -7.83
CA HIS A 58 4.94 -18.67 -6.85
C HIS A 58 3.65 -19.41 -6.43
N ALA A 59 2.56 -18.71 -6.18
CA ALA A 59 1.27 -19.31 -5.88
C ALA A 59 0.75 -20.15 -7.07
N ALA A 60 0.89 -19.64 -8.31
CA ALA A 60 0.44 -20.34 -9.51
C ALA A 60 1.15 -21.69 -9.75
N GLU A 61 2.40 -21.83 -9.31
CA GLU A 61 3.16 -23.09 -9.37
C GLU A 61 2.64 -24.13 -8.36
N ILE A 62 1.95 -23.70 -7.29
CA ILE A 62 1.47 -24.58 -6.21
C ILE A 62 -0.01 -24.93 -6.41
N VAL A 63 -0.88 -23.91 -6.62
CA VAL A 63 -2.34 -24.06 -6.65
C VAL A 63 -2.95 -23.93 -8.05
N GLY A 64 -2.16 -23.59 -9.06
CA GLY A 64 -2.61 -23.33 -10.42
C GLY A 64 -2.91 -21.86 -10.67
N TYR A 65 -2.93 -21.46 -11.97
CA TYR A 65 -3.02 -20.04 -12.37
C TYR A 65 -4.34 -19.38 -11.98
N GLY A 66 -5.47 -20.11 -12.02
CA GLY A 66 -6.79 -19.56 -11.70
C GLY A 66 -6.94 -19.23 -10.21
N ASP A 67 -6.61 -20.18 -9.36
CA ASP A 67 -6.73 -20.03 -7.90
C ASP A 67 -5.72 -19.00 -7.38
N ALA A 68 -4.48 -19.04 -7.89
CA ALA A 68 -3.47 -18.03 -7.56
C ALA A 68 -3.92 -16.61 -7.97
N ALA A 69 -4.55 -16.44 -9.14
CA ALA A 69 -5.08 -15.14 -9.57
C ALA A 69 -6.18 -14.64 -8.62
N PHE A 70 -7.04 -15.53 -8.15
CA PHE A 70 -8.09 -15.18 -7.20
C PHE A 70 -7.55 -14.77 -5.83
N GLU A 71 -6.56 -15.50 -5.30
CA GLU A 71 -5.89 -15.15 -4.03
C GLU A 71 -5.20 -13.80 -4.10
N VAL A 72 -4.41 -13.55 -5.17
CA VAL A 72 -3.73 -12.26 -5.37
C VAL A 72 -4.74 -11.13 -5.61
N PHE A 73 -5.85 -11.39 -6.30
CA PHE A 73 -6.92 -10.42 -6.47
C PHE A 73 -7.56 -10.03 -5.12
N LEU A 74 -7.90 -11.01 -4.29
CA LEU A 74 -8.48 -10.75 -2.97
C LEU A 74 -7.55 -9.92 -2.07
N HIS A 75 -6.25 -10.20 -2.12
CA HIS A 75 -5.23 -9.44 -1.41
C HIS A 75 -5.09 -8.02 -1.98
N GLY A 76 -5.00 -7.89 -3.31
CA GLY A 76 -4.72 -6.63 -4.00
C GLY A 76 -5.91 -5.67 -4.15
N VAL A 77 -7.15 -6.15 -4.11
CA VAL A 77 -8.34 -5.36 -4.47
C VAL A 77 -8.55 -4.10 -3.61
N PHE A 78 -8.09 -4.09 -2.38
CA PHE A 78 -8.14 -2.94 -1.48
C PHE A 78 -6.77 -2.29 -1.28
N GLU A 79 -5.69 -3.06 -1.27
CA GLU A 79 -4.33 -2.57 -1.05
C GLU A 79 -3.82 -1.75 -2.24
N VAL A 80 -4.00 -2.26 -3.48
CA VAL A 80 -3.54 -1.56 -4.69
C VAL A 80 -4.20 -0.18 -4.85
N PRO A 81 -5.54 -0.01 -4.74
CA PRO A 81 -6.16 1.31 -4.75
C PRO A 81 -5.65 2.23 -3.64
N ALA A 82 -5.46 1.72 -2.42
CA ALA A 82 -4.91 2.50 -1.31
C ALA A 82 -3.50 3.02 -1.62
N LEU A 83 -2.63 2.15 -2.14
CA LEU A 83 -1.27 2.47 -2.55
C LEU A 83 -1.25 3.52 -3.67
N LEU A 84 -2.08 3.33 -4.72
CA LEU A 84 -2.17 4.25 -5.86
C LEU A 84 -2.68 5.64 -5.44
N LEU A 85 -3.64 5.71 -4.52
CA LEU A 85 -4.13 6.97 -3.97
C LEU A 85 -3.03 7.68 -3.17
N ALA A 86 -2.33 6.98 -2.28
CA ALA A 86 -1.22 7.54 -1.52
C ALA A 86 -0.10 8.06 -2.45
N ALA A 87 0.27 7.27 -3.48
CA ALA A 87 1.25 7.65 -4.49
C ALA A 87 0.81 8.88 -5.30
N SER A 88 -0.47 8.94 -5.70
CA SER A 88 -1.03 10.05 -6.46
C SER A 88 -0.96 11.37 -5.68
N TYR A 89 -1.32 11.35 -4.40
CA TYR A 89 -1.20 12.53 -3.53
C TYR A 89 0.27 12.91 -3.30
N GLY A 90 1.15 11.95 -3.10
CA GLY A 90 2.60 12.20 -2.99
C GLY A 90 3.17 12.86 -4.23
N LEU A 91 2.85 12.32 -5.42
CA LEU A 91 3.24 12.91 -6.72
C LEU A 91 2.69 14.32 -6.91
N TRP A 92 1.41 14.55 -6.59
CA TRP A 92 0.79 15.87 -6.70
C TRP A 92 1.50 16.92 -5.84
N ILE A 93 1.82 16.59 -4.60
CA ILE A 93 2.57 17.48 -3.70
C ILE A 93 3.99 17.72 -4.24
N GLY A 94 4.69 16.66 -4.67
CA GLY A 94 6.04 16.75 -5.24
C GLY A 94 6.10 17.62 -6.49
N MET A 95 5.15 17.45 -7.42
CA MET A 95 5.05 18.29 -8.62
C MET A 95 4.78 19.75 -8.28
N THR A 96 3.96 20.02 -7.26
CA THR A 96 3.70 21.39 -6.80
C THR A 96 4.95 22.01 -6.20
N ALA A 97 5.72 21.26 -5.41
CA ALA A 97 7.00 21.71 -4.86
C ALA A 97 8.00 22.10 -5.98
N ILE A 98 8.10 21.27 -7.03
CA ILE A 98 8.95 21.57 -8.20
C ILE A 98 8.48 22.83 -8.93
N ARG A 99 7.18 22.96 -9.20
CA ARG A 99 6.60 24.14 -9.87
C ARG A 99 6.87 25.42 -9.07
N ARG A 100 6.74 25.34 -7.75
CA ARG A 100 7.01 26.47 -6.84
C ARG A 100 8.50 26.86 -6.85
N ALA A 101 9.40 25.88 -6.82
CA ALA A 101 10.84 26.12 -6.93
C ALA A 101 11.23 26.80 -8.26
N ARG A 102 10.44 26.57 -9.33
CA ARG A 102 10.61 27.24 -10.64
C ARG A 102 9.92 28.59 -10.75
N GLY A 103 9.42 29.16 -9.63
CA GLY A 103 8.80 30.49 -9.60
C GLY A 103 7.33 30.53 -10.03
N SER A 104 6.67 29.39 -10.24
CA SER A 104 5.25 29.36 -10.59
C SER A 104 4.37 29.70 -9.39
N LYS A 105 3.34 30.52 -9.62
CA LYS A 105 2.31 30.83 -8.61
C LYS A 105 1.37 29.61 -8.48
N VAL A 106 1.66 28.74 -7.51
CA VAL A 106 0.85 27.55 -7.21
C VAL A 106 0.31 27.62 -5.78
N LEU A 107 -0.70 26.81 -5.49
CA LEU A 107 -1.31 26.71 -4.16
C LEU A 107 -0.27 26.39 -3.07
N PRO A 108 -0.50 26.86 -1.83
CA PRO A 108 0.38 26.55 -0.71
C PRO A 108 0.53 25.03 -0.50
N ILE A 109 1.74 24.53 -0.35
CA ILE A 109 2.02 23.10 -0.11
C ILE A 109 1.34 22.61 1.17
N GLU A 110 1.27 23.47 2.18
CA GLU A 110 0.60 23.14 3.45
C GLU A 110 -0.88 22.78 3.26
N GLY A 111 -1.61 23.55 2.46
CA GLY A 111 -3.03 23.26 2.17
C GLY A 111 -3.20 21.94 1.41
N GLN A 112 -2.30 21.63 0.49
CA GLN A 112 -2.29 20.36 -0.24
C GLN A 112 -1.96 19.19 0.67
N MET A 113 -1.00 19.34 1.56
CA MET A 113 -0.64 18.31 2.55
C MET A 113 -1.80 18.03 3.51
N LYS A 114 -2.45 19.06 4.03
CA LYS A 114 -3.66 18.91 4.88
C LYS A 114 -4.77 18.17 4.13
N HIS A 115 -5.01 18.52 2.86
CA HIS A 115 -6.00 17.84 2.03
C HIS A 115 -5.64 16.36 1.80
N ALA A 116 -4.39 16.07 1.46
CA ALA A 116 -3.90 14.71 1.23
C ALA A 116 -4.00 13.85 2.50
N LEU A 117 -3.60 14.37 3.67
CA LEU A 117 -3.72 13.68 4.94
C LEU A 117 -5.19 13.42 5.33
N ARG A 118 -6.07 14.39 5.10
CA ARG A 118 -7.51 14.19 5.32
C ARG A 118 -8.04 13.06 4.44
N LYS A 119 -7.72 13.06 3.14
CA LYS A 119 -8.14 12.00 2.21
C LYS A 119 -7.49 10.66 2.52
N TYR A 120 -6.28 10.66 3.03
CA TYR A 120 -5.63 9.47 3.52
C TYR A 120 -6.44 8.81 4.66
N VAL A 121 -6.86 9.59 5.66
CA VAL A 121 -7.67 9.07 6.77
C VAL A 121 -9.08 8.68 6.32
N GLU A 122 -9.69 9.44 5.40
CA GLU A 122 -11.06 9.18 4.93
C GLU A 122 -11.17 7.98 3.98
N ILE A 123 -10.14 7.69 3.18
CA ILE A 123 -10.21 6.70 2.10
C ILE A 123 -9.11 5.63 2.22
N VAL A 124 -7.83 6.05 2.29
CA VAL A 124 -6.70 5.11 2.25
C VAL A 124 -6.70 4.22 3.49
N LEU A 125 -6.85 4.81 4.67
CA LEU A 125 -6.86 4.07 5.93
C LEU A 125 -7.99 3.00 5.99
N PRO A 126 -9.26 3.29 5.67
CA PRO A 126 -10.29 2.27 5.60
C PRO A 126 -9.99 1.14 4.61
N LEU A 127 -9.43 1.46 3.43
CA LEU A 127 -9.02 0.45 2.45
C LEU A 127 -7.94 -0.48 3.00
N LEU A 128 -6.94 0.07 3.71
CA LEU A 128 -5.87 -0.72 4.33
C LEU A 128 -6.38 -1.59 5.48
N VAL A 129 -7.34 -1.11 6.25
CA VAL A 129 -7.99 -1.90 7.32
C VAL A 129 -8.73 -3.10 6.71
N LEU A 130 -9.47 -2.88 5.62
CA LEU A 130 -10.17 -3.96 4.90
C LEU A 130 -9.16 -4.95 4.28
N ALA A 131 -8.10 -4.46 3.64
CA ALA A 131 -7.04 -5.29 3.09
C ALA A 131 -6.42 -6.18 4.17
N ALA A 132 -5.99 -5.59 5.29
CA ALA A 132 -5.39 -6.33 6.41
C ALA A 132 -6.34 -7.36 7.02
N ALA A 133 -7.64 -7.07 7.12
CA ALA A 133 -8.63 -8.00 7.63
C ALA A 133 -8.80 -9.21 6.70
N ILE A 134 -8.91 -8.98 5.39
CA ILE A 134 -9.04 -10.04 4.39
C ILE A 134 -7.77 -10.91 4.37
N GLU A 135 -6.60 -10.30 4.33
CA GLU A 135 -5.32 -11.00 4.33
C GLU A 135 -5.13 -11.86 5.58
N THR A 136 -5.48 -11.32 6.75
CA THR A 136 -5.44 -12.08 8.00
C THR A 136 -6.30 -13.35 7.93
N VAL A 137 -7.52 -13.24 7.39
CA VAL A 137 -8.42 -14.39 7.23
C VAL A 137 -7.85 -15.41 6.25
N LEU A 138 -7.29 -14.96 5.12
CA LEU A 138 -6.69 -15.82 4.11
C LEU A 138 -5.49 -16.58 4.67
N VAL A 139 -4.59 -15.90 5.39
CA VAL A 139 -3.41 -16.53 6.00
C VAL A 139 -3.81 -17.56 7.06
N ILE A 140 -4.77 -17.25 7.93
CA ILE A 140 -5.25 -18.21 8.96
C ILE A 140 -5.85 -19.45 8.29
N LYS A 141 -6.67 -19.28 7.25
CA LYS A 141 -7.26 -20.42 6.52
C LYS A 141 -6.23 -21.27 5.78
N ALA A 142 -5.14 -20.68 5.31
CA ALA A 142 -4.09 -21.41 4.60
C ALA A 142 -3.22 -22.25 5.54
N VAL A 143 -3.24 -21.99 6.85
CA VAL A 143 -2.43 -22.68 7.88
C VAL A 143 -3.26 -23.65 8.72
N SER A 144 -4.60 -23.52 8.74
CA SER A 144 -5.53 -24.43 9.43
C SER A 144 -5.85 -25.65 8.59
#